data_2fe341bb3c8fb02053fbc601bebbbbb7
#
_entry.id   2fe341bb3c8fb02053fbc601bebbbbb7
#
_cell.length_a   1.000
_cell.length_b   1.000
_cell.length_c   1.000
_cell.angle_alpha   90.00
_cell.angle_beta   90.00
_cell.angle_gamma   90.00
#
_symmetry.space_group_name_H-M   'P 1'
#
loop_
_entity.id
_entity.type
_entity.pdbx_description
1 polymer ?
#
loop_
_entity_poly.entity_id
_entity_poly.type
_entity_poly.pdbx_seq_one_letter_code
_entity_poly.pdbx_strand_id
1 'polypeptide(L)'
;MPKALNQSSKLAIFDYILISHDDFYFCPGWDIEFINELKNIDHKKFYLSGTMVGAGQVEFDAGDTINNFKEAKLLDNIENIKTYDFQGTTKCPGLVHKDTWNSVGGWSEEFSPTGGDDTDFAMKLWNYDVRIFKGLGKCLTYHFGSITTRKKHKSLFTYLGSRGNKIFLLKWGISINFFEKFYLKSGLDKNKKLIFNEFKKPLESPIKNLSFYFELIVNKFLLLYVRLNKQKYIKNN
;
A
#
# COMPACT_ATOMS: atom_id res chain seq x y z
N MET A 1 -12.69 -7.24 -1.27
CA MET A 1 -11.51 -7.45 -0.40
C MET A 1 -11.64 -6.73 0.95
N PRO A 2 -11.91 -5.42 1.09
CA PRO A 2 -12.01 -4.71 2.38
C PRO A 2 -12.93 -5.39 3.39
N LYS A 3 -14.13 -5.80 2.99
CA LYS A 3 -15.08 -6.50 3.86
C LYS A 3 -14.54 -7.82 4.42
N ALA A 4 -13.86 -8.63 3.60
CA ALA A 4 -13.27 -9.90 4.03
C ALA A 4 -12.15 -9.65 5.07
N LEU A 5 -11.27 -8.68 4.84
CA LEU A 5 -10.22 -8.30 5.79
C LEU A 5 -10.80 -7.83 7.13
N ASN A 6 -11.85 -6.99 7.10
CA ASN A 6 -12.52 -6.55 8.32
C ASN A 6 -13.20 -7.69 9.08
N GLN A 7 -13.76 -8.68 8.38
CA GLN A 7 -14.33 -9.87 9.01
C GLN A 7 -13.26 -10.77 9.62
N SER A 8 -12.19 -11.04 8.88
CA SER A 8 -11.07 -11.87 9.35
C SER A 8 -10.34 -11.24 10.54
N SER A 9 -10.17 -9.92 10.55
CA SER A 9 -9.50 -9.22 11.67
C SER A 9 -10.21 -9.38 13.01
N LYS A 10 -11.53 -9.61 13.01
CA LYS A 10 -12.31 -9.88 14.23
C LYS A 10 -11.98 -11.24 14.86
N LEU A 11 -11.47 -12.16 14.05
CA LEU A 11 -11.05 -13.50 14.49
C LEU A 11 -9.58 -13.51 14.98
N ALA A 12 -8.83 -12.45 14.78
CA ALA A 12 -7.46 -12.35 15.25
C ALA A 12 -7.40 -12.34 16.77
N ILE A 13 -6.69 -13.29 17.36
CA ILE A 13 -6.53 -13.44 18.82
C ILE A 13 -5.26 -12.80 19.36
N PHE A 14 -4.26 -12.55 18.49
CA PHE A 14 -2.98 -11.95 18.85
C PHE A 14 -2.98 -10.43 18.70
N ASP A 15 -1.92 -9.79 19.20
CA ASP A 15 -1.77 -8.33 19.24
C ASP A 15 -1.47 -7.71 17.86
N TYR A 16 -1.08 -8.51 16.87
CA TYR A 16 -0.72 -8.04 15.55
C TYR A 16 -1.65 -8.61 14.48
N ILE A 17 -1.98 -7.78 13.50
CA ILE A 17 -2.74 -8.16 12.31
C ILE A 17 -1.79 -8.06 11.11
N LEU A 18 -1.56 -9.20 10.45
CA LEU A 18 -0.88 -9.25 9.16
C LEU A 18 -1.92 -9.22 8.05
N ILE A 19 -1.86 -8.19 7.22
CA ILE A 19 -2.70 -8.01 6.05
C ILE A 19 -1.96 -8.65 4.87
N SER A 20 -2.57 -9.63 4.21
CA SER A 20 -1.98 -10.31 3.06
C SER A 20 -3.01 -10.59 1.97
N HIS A 21 -2.55 -11.02 0.82
CA HIS A 21 -3.36 -11.48 -0.31
C HIS A 21 -3.09 -12.97 -0.58
N ASP A 22 -4.00 -13.62 -1.32
CA ASP A 22 -3.94 -15.04 -1.67
C ASP A 22 -2.97 -15.35 -2.80
N ASP A 23 -2.39 -14.33 -3.44
CA ASP A 23 -1.41 -14.44 -4.51
C ASP A 23 0.03 -14.11 -4.04
N PHE A 24 0.31 -14.31 -2.73
CA PHE A 24 1.65 -14.17 -2.15
C PHE A 24 2.23 -15.52 -1.72
N TYR A 25 3.50 -15.74 -2.07
CA TYR A 25 4.36 -16.75 -1.46
C TYR A 25 5.32 -16.06 -0.49
N PHE A 26 5.26 -16.44 0.77
CA PHE A 26 6.14 -15.91 1.81
C PHE A 26 7.48 -16.63 1.78
N CYS A 27 8.55 -15.90 1.49
CA CYS A 27 9.89 -16.49 1.49
C CYS A 27 10.35 -16.85 2.91
N PRO A 28 11.20 -17.87 3.11
CA PRO A 28 11.70 -18.26 4.42
C PRO A 28 12.28 -17.07 5.21
N GLY A 29 11.95 -16.97 6.49
CA GLY A 29 12.45 -15.92 7.38
C GLY A 29 11.70 -14.58 7.33
N TRP A 30 10.65 -14.44 6.52
CA TRP A 30 9.85 -13.22 6.42
C TRP A 30 9.31 -12.73 7.77
N ASP A 31 8.87 -13.64 8.61
CA ASP A 31 8.31 -13.38 9.95
C ASP A 31 9.38 -12.91 10.95
N ILE A 32 10.58 -13.47 10.84
CA ILE A 32 11.73 -13.09 11.68
C ILE A 32 12.06 -11.61 11.47
N GLU A 33 12.00 -11.11 10.25
CA GLU A 33 12.26 -9.70 9.94
C GLU A 33 11.23 -8.78 10.61
N PHE A 34 9.95 -9.13 10.60
CA PHE A 34 8.93 -8.38 11.35
C PHE A 34 9.19 -8.40 12.86
N ILE A 35 9.48 -9.58 13.42
CA ILE A 35 9.76 -9.75 14.86
C ILE A 35 10.97 -8.91 15.27
N ASN A 36 12.03 -8.89 14.47
CA ASN A 36 13.23 -8.11 14.77
C ASN A 36 12.96 -6.60 14.72
N GLU A 37 12.18 -6.13 13.74
CA GLU A 37 11.82 -4.72 13.68
C GLU A 37 10.92 -4.30 14.85
N LEU A 38 9.98 -5.14 15.26
CA LEU A 38 9.10 -4.86 16.39
C LEU A 38 9.86 -4.66 17.71
N LYS A 39 11.04 -5.26 17.89
CA LYS A 39 11.88 -5.03 19.08
C LYS A 39 12.42 -3.60 19.17
N ASN A 40 12.47 -2.89 18.03
CA ASN A 40 12.95 -1.51 17.93
C ASN A 40 11.82 -0.48 18.04
N ILE A 41 10.56 -0.92 18.14
CA ILE A 41 9.39 -0.05 18.21
C ILE A 41 8.74 -0.22 19.58
N ASP A 42 8.73 0.83 20.37
CA ASP A 42 8.21 0.85 21.75
C ASP A 42 6.73 1.27 21.86
N HIS A 43 6.06 1.47 20.72
CA HIS A 43 4.66 1.93 20.67
C HIS A 43 3.85 1.17 19.60
N LYS A 44 2.51 1.32 19.64
CA LYS A 44 1.56 0.60 18.77
C LYS A 44 1.28 1.29 17.44
N LYS A 45 1.80 2.51 17.22
CA LYS A 45 1.51 3.35 16.05
C LYS A 45 2.54 3.16 14.94
N PHE A 46 2.44 2.08 14.20
CA PHE A 46 3.30 1.77 13.04
C PHE A 46 2.50 1.05 11.96
N TYR A 47 3.03 1.07 10.75
CA TYR A 47 2.69 0.22 9.63
C TYR A 47 3.99 -0.29 9.00
N LEU A 48 4.22 -1.59 9.15
CA LEU A 48 5.36 -2.27 8.52
C LEU A 48 4.88 -3.03 7.31
N SER A 49 5.70 -3.19 6.28
CA SER A 49 5.41 -4.11 5.18
C SER A 49 6.61 -4.94 4.78
N GLY A 50 6.36 -6.03 4.07
CA GLY A 50 7.40 -6.75 3.35
C GLY A 50 7.75 -6.09 2.01
N THR A 51 8.77 -6.64 1.36
CA THR A 51 9.21 -6.31 0.01
C THR A 51 8.64 -7.34 -0.97
N MET A 52 7.87 -6.88 -1.96
CA MET A 52 7.31 -7.74 -3.00
C MET A 52 8.34 -7.98 -4.11
N VAL A 53 8.67 -9.25 -4.34
CA VAL A 53 9.50 -9.75 -5.44
C VAL A 53 8.59 -10.32 -6.53
N GLY A 54 8.98 -10.24 -7.77
CA GLY A 54 8.16 -10.64 -8.91
C GLY A 54 7.33 -9.46 -9.43
N ALA A 55 6.02 -9.52 -9.32
CA ALA A 55 5.17 -8.40 -9.68
C ALA A 55 5.09 -7.38 -8.53
N GLY A 56 6.17 -6.66 -8.24
CA GLY A 56 6.26 -5.74 -7.12
C GLY A 56 7.43 -4.77 -7.18
N GLN A 57 8.06 -4.50 -6.03
CA GLN A 57 9.19 -3.58 -5.92
C GLN A 57 10.45 -4.11 -6.58
N VAL A 58 10.65 -5.43 -6.56
CA VAL A 58 11.83 -6.08 -7.14
C VAL A 58 11.39 -7.02 -8.26
N GLU A 59 11.83 -6.73 -9.46
CA GLU A 59 11.55 -7.57 -10.62
C GLU A 59 12.36 -8.88 -10.52
N PHE A 60 11.68 -10.02 -10.50
CA PHE A 60 12.25 -11.35 -10.54
C PHE A 60 11.23 -12.32 -11.12
N ASP A 61 11.64 -13.08 -12.12
CA ASP A 61 10.75 -14.06 -12.75
C ASP A 61 11.00 -15.47 -12.20
N ALA A 62 10.10 -15.92 -11.34
CA ALA A 62 10.00 -17.32 -10.92
C ALA A 62 8.65 -17.96 -11.31
N GLY A 63 7.92 -17.37 -12.26
CA GLY A 63 6.60 -17.80 -12.70
C GLY A 63 5.51 -16.81 -12.27
N ASP A 64 4.37 -16.85 -12.97
CA ASP A 64 3.25 -15.92 -12.74
C ASP A 64 1.98 -16.59 -12.20
N THR A 65 2.05 -17.89 -11.97
CA THR A 65 0.96 -18.71 -11.40
C THR A 65 1.55 -19.80 -10.51
N ILE A 66 0.75 -20.35 -9.61
CA ILE A 66 1.16 -21.47 -8.77
C ILE A 66 1.60 -22.69 -9.58
N ASN A 67 1.02 -22.89 -10.78
CA ASN A 67 1.31 -24.06 -11.62
C ASN A 67 2.66 -23.96 -12.34
N ASN A 68 3.18 -22.78 -12.58
CA ASN A 68 4.48 -22.55 -13.21
C ASN A 68 5.52 -21.92 -12.28
N PHE A 69 5.23 -21.88 -10.98
CA PHE A 69 6.12 -21.32 -9.98
C PHE A 69 7.37 -22.18 -9.81
N LYS A 70 8.51 -21.54 -9.96
CA LYS A 70 9.85 -22.14 -9.83
C LYS A 70 10.45 -21.76 -8.48
N GLU A 71 9.94 -22.37 -7.41
CA GLU A 71 10.33 -22.09 -6.03
C GLU A 71 11.85 -22.21 -5.84
N ALA A 72 12.46 -23.30 -6.29
CA ALA A 72 13.91 -23.52 -6.19
C ALA A 72 14.69 -22.37 -6.83
N LYS A 73 14.28 -21.90 -8.03
CA LYS A 73 14.92 -20.75 -8.68
C LYS A 73 14.84 -19.49 -7.81
N LEU A 74 13.72 -19.25 -7.14
CA LEU A 74 13.58 -18.11 -6.24
C LEU A 74 14.51 -18.26 -5.03
N LEU A 75 14.47 -19.40 -4.35
CA LEU A 75 15.23 -19.64 -3.12
C LEU A 75 16.74 -19.63 -3.35
N ASP A 76 17.22 -20.22 -4.45
CA ASP A 76 18.65 -20.21 -4.83
C ASP A 76 19.18 -18.80 -5.10
N ASN A 77 18.31 -17.85 -5.38
CA ASN A 77 18.71 -16.47 -5.70
C ASN A 77 18.30 -15.45 -4.63
N ILE A 78 17.63 -15.87 -3.56
CA ILE A 78 17.03 -14.95 -2.58
C ILE A 78 18.07 -14.03 -1.93
N GLU A 79 19.26 -14.53 -1.61
CA GLU A 79 20.34 -13.79 -0.99
C GLU A 79 20.99 -12.78 -1.95
N ASN A 80 20.81 -12.97 -3.26
CA ASN A 80 21.32 -12.07 -4.30
C ASN A 80 20.36 -10.92 -4.62
N ILE A 81 19.12 -10.97 -4.11
CA ILE A 81 18.11 -9.94 -4.31
C ILE A 81 18.48 -8.72 -3.47
N LYS A 82 18.94 -7.67 -4.16
CA LYS A 82 19.33 -6.41 -3.51
C LYS A 82 18.09 -5.64 -3.08
N THR A 83 17.95 -5.47 -1.77
CA THR A 83 16.85 -4.75 -1.15
C THR A 83 17.37 -3.81 -0.06
N TYR A 84 16.53 -2.91 0.38
CA TYR A 84 16.79 -2.00 1.49
C TYR A 84 15.46 -1.68 2.19
N ASP A 85 15.53 -1.26 3.43
CA ASP A 85 14.36 -0.75 4.15
C ASP A 85 13.90 0.56 3.52
N PHE A 86 12.61 0.65 3.20
CA PHE A 86 12.09 1.78 2.44
C PHE A 86 10.98 2.54 3.17
N GLN A 87 10.89 3.82 2.81
CA GLN A 87 9.97 4.78 3.41
C GLN A 87 8.61 4.79 2.71
N GLY A 88 7.55 4.96 3.49
CA GLY A 88 6.23 5.33 2.97
C GLY A 88 5.46 4.18 2.34
N THR A 89 5.63 2.98 2.85
CA THR A 89 4.87 1.83 2.40
C THR A 89 3.37 1.97 2.65
N THR A 90 2.58 1.53 1.68
CA THR A 90 1.14 1.31 1.82
C THR A 90 0.75 -0.12 1.44
N LYS A 91 1.74 -0.96 1.11
CA LYS A 91 1.56 -2.24 0.42
C LYS A 91 1.46 -3.42 1.39
N CYS A 92 0.88 -4.52 0.87
CA CYS A 92 0.90 -5.83 1.50
C CYS A 92 2.19 -6.62 1.13
N PRO A 93 2.60 -7.60 1.94
CA PRO A 93 2.03 -7.90 3.25
C PRO A 93 2.29 -6.76 4.22
N GLY A 94 1.28 -6.39 5.00
CA GLY A 94 1.35 -5.25 5.92
C GLY A 94 1.05 -5.67 7.35
N LEU A 95 1.87 -5.24 8.31
CA LEU A 95 1.72 -5.52 9.73
C LEU A 95 1.33 -4.28 10.51
N VAL A 96 0.32 -4.41 11.34
CA VAL A 96 -0.17 -3.35 12.21
C VAL A 96 -0.54 -3.92 13.59
N HIS A 97 -0.42 -3.11 14.64
CA HIS A 97 -0.93 -3.50 15.95
C HIS A 97 -2.47 -3.49 15.94
N LYS A 98 -3.09 -4.50 16.58
CA LYS A 98 -4.54 -4.69 16.61
C LYS A 98 -5.30 -3.50 17.20
N ASP A 99 -4.75 -2.85 18.24
CA ASP A 99 -5.37 -1.65 18.80
C ASP A 99 -5.38 -0.49 17.80
N THR A 100 -4.31 -0.30 17.04
CA THR A 100 -4.23 0.70 15.98
C THR A 100 -5.22 0.39 14.87
N TRP A 101 -5.32 -0.88 14.41
CA TRP A 101 -6.32 -1.33 13.47
C TRP A 101 -7.74 -0.99 13.93
N ASN A 102 -8.08 -1.35 15.17
CA ASN A 102 -9.41 -1.10 15.75
C ASN A 102 -9.70 0.40 15.87
N SER A 103 -8.73 1.20 16.30
CA SER A 103 -8.88 2.65 16.47
C SER A 103 -9.16 3.37 15.17
N VAL A 104 -8.62 2.90 14.04
CA VAL A 104 -8.90 3.48 12.71
C VAL A 104 -10.09 2.83 12.02
N GLY A 105 -10.70 1.79 12.61
CA GLY A 105 -11.86 1.09 12.09
C GLY A 105 -11.58 0.20 10.88
N GLY A 106 -10.39 -0.40 10.82
CA GLY A 106 -9.99 -1.32 9.74
C GLY A 106 -10.01 -0.69 8.35
N TRP A 107 -10.28 -1.47 7.32
CA TRP A 107 -10.36 -1.01 5.94
C TRP A 107 -11.74 -0.44 5.58
N SER A 108 -11.77 0.55 4.71
CA SER A 108 -12.99 1.23 4.29
C SER A 108 -13.71 0.45 3.20
N GLU A 109 -14.92 -0.04 3.50
CA GLU A 109 -15.66 -0.94 2.60
C GLU A 109 -16.19 -0.27 1.33
N GLU A 110 -16.27 1.07 1.31
CA GLU A 110 -16.64 1.83 0.12
C GLU A 110 -15.66 1.66 -1.06
N PHE A 111 -14.45 1.17 -0.80
CA PHE A 111 -13.47 0.85 -1.84
C PHE A 111 -13.69 -0.54 -2.46
N SER A 112 -14.65 -1.33 -1.98
CA SER A 112 -14.94 -2.64 -2.59
C SER A 112 -15.28 -2.52 -4.08
N PRO A 113 -14.85 -3.47 -4.95
CA PRO A 113 -14.15 -4.70 -4.58
C PRO A 113 -12.67 -4.50 -4.23
N THR A 114 -11.98 -3.47 -4.77
CA THR A 114 -10.59 -3.12 -4.50
C THR A 114 -10.16 -1.86 -5.25
N GLY A 115 -9.01 -1.29 -4.87
CA GLY A 115 -8.31 -0.18 -5.54
C GLY A 115 -8.34 1.11 -4.74
N GLY A 116 -7.17 1.51 -4.22
CA GLY A 116 -6.99 2.68 -3.36
C GLY A 116 -7.34 2.45 -1.89
N ASP A 117 -7.79 1.25 -1.56
CA ASP A 117 -8.14 0.80 -0.21
C ASP A 117 -6.91 0.68 0.71
N ASP A 118 -5.78 0.22 0.17
CA ASP A 118 -4.48 0.20 0.84
C ASP A 118 -4.00 1.61 1.23
N THR A 119 -4.08 2.54 0.29
CA THR A 119 -3.69 3.94 0.53
C THR A 119 -4.70 4.67 1.43
N ASP A 120 -5.99 4.35 1.34
CA ASP A 120 -7.01 4.87 2.27
C ASP A 120 -6.73 4.42 3.70
N PHE A 121 -6.37 3.16 3.89
CA PHE A 121 -5.99 2.65 5.20
C PHE A 121 -4.74 3.38 5.73
N ALA A 122 -3.72 3.59 4.90
CA ALA A 122 -2.55 4.37 5.27
C ALA A 122 -2.91 5.83 5.64
N MET A 123 -3.87 6.46 4.94
CA MET A 123 -4.34 7.80 5.28
C MET A 123 -5.09 7.84 6.62
N LYS A 124 -5.87 6.81 6.95
CA LYS A 124 -6.50 6.67 8.27
C LYS A 124 -5.46 6.52 9.36
N LEU A 125 -4.43 5.70 9.14
CA LEU A 125 -3.30 5.53 10.04
C LEU A 125 -2.55 6.84 10.25
N TRP A 126 -2.29 7.59 9.15
CA TRP A 126 -1.66 8.91 9.24
C TRP A 126 -2.46 9.88 10.13
N ASN A 127 -3.77 9.93 9.96
CA ASN A 127 -4.65 10.78 10.77
C ASN A 127 -4.76 10.31 12.22
N TYR A 128 -4.46 9.05 12.51
CA TYR A 128 -4.34 8.49 13.85
C TYR A 128 -2.92 8.70 14.45
N ASP A 129 -2.12 9.52 13.80
CA ASP A 129 -0.75 9.84 14.21
C ASP A 129 0.26 8.69 14.10
N VAL A 130 0.03 7.74 13.16
CA VAL A 130 1.07 6.82 12.73
C VAL A 130 2.09 7.58 11.89
N ARG A 131 3.37 7.41 12.19
CA ARG A 131 4.49 8.06 11.47
C ARG A 131 5.56 7.08 10.99
N ILE A 132 5.54 5.85 11.46
CA ILE A 132 6.35 4.76 10.95
C ILE A 132 5.56 4.05 9.85
N PHE A 133 5.94 4.29 8.59
CA PHE A 133 5.48 3.56 7.40
C PHE A 133 6.72 2.96 6.75
N LYS A 134 7.18 1.82 7.26
CA LYS A 134 8.45 1.22 6.89
C LYS A 134 8.26 -0.10 6.16
N GLY A 135 8.82 -0.20 4.98
CA GLY A 135 8.96 -1.48 4.30
C GLY A 135 10.30 -2.13 4.65
N LEU A 136 10.26 -3.42 5.00
CA LEU A 136 11.42 -4.19 5.40
C LEU A 136 12.05 -4.83 4.17
N GLY A 137 13.28 -4.43 3.86
CA GLY A 137 14.00 -4.91 2.69
C GLY A 137 14.13 -6.42 2.64
N LYS A 138 14.47 -7.04 3.77
CA LYS A 138 14.72 -8.49 3.87
C LYS A 138 13.45 -9.32 4.11
N CYS A 139 12.32 -8.70 4.44
CA CYS A 139 11.05 -9.40 4.56
C CYS A 139 10.47 -9.68 3.15
N LEU A 140 10.94 -10.74 2.51
CA LEU A 140 10.63 -11.02 1.11
C LEU A 140 9.35 -11.84 0.94
N THR A 141 8.51 -11.41 0.00
CA THR A 141 7.35 -12.17 -0.47
C THR A 141 7.32 -12.17 -1.98
N TYR A 142 7.09 -13.33 -2.59
CA TYR A 142 6.91 -13.42 -4.03
C TYR A 142 5.44 -13.16 -4.38
N HIS A 143 5.21 -12.19 -5.26
CA HIS A 143 3.87 -11.80 -5.69
C HIS A 143 3.64 -12.27 -7.13
N PHE A 144 2.67 -13.16 -7.34
CA PHE A 144 2.33 -13.70 -8.66
C PHE A 144 1.68 -12.68 -9.60
N GLY A 145 1.21 -11.56 -9.06
CA GLY A 145 0.75 -10.42 -9.86
C GLY A 145 -0.71 -10.48 -10.29
N SER A 146 -1.62 -10.31 -9.34
CA SER A 146 -3.04 -9.94 -9.59
C SER A 146 -3.72 -10.68 -10.74
N ILE A 147 -3.67 -12.02 -10.75
CA ILE A 147 -4.18 -12.88 -11.82
C ILE A 147 -5.67 -12.57 -12.12
N THR A 148 -6.45 -12.28 -11.07
CA THR A 148 -7.89 -12.00 -11.16
C THR A 148 -8.24 -10.59 -11.64
N THR A 149 -7.34 -9.60 -11.47
CA THR A 149 -7.64 -8.18 -11.71
C THR A 149 -6.97 -7.60 -12.95
N ARG A 150 -6.22 -8.40 -13.74
CA ARG A 150 -5.50 -7.98 -14.96
C ARG A 150 -6.39 -7.50 -16.11
N LYS A 151 -7.71 -7.37 -15.97
CA LYS A 151 -8.57 -6.77 -17.00
C LYS A 151 -8.22 -5.28 -17.14
N LYS A 152 -7.45 -4.99 -18.20
CA LYS A 152 -6.99 -3.66 -18.57
C LYS A 152 -8.18 -2.71 -18.79
N HIS A 153 -8.47 -1.86 -17.83
CA HIS A 153 -9.26 -0.68 -18.11
C HIS A 153 -8.33 0.40 -18.68
N LYS A 154 -8.26 0.52 -20.00
CA LYS A 154 -7.70 1.72 -20.65
C LYS A 154 -8.67 2.88 -20.38
N SER A 155 -8.35 3.76 -19.44
CA SER A 155 -9.08 5.01 -19.23
C SER A 155 -8.27 6.18 -19.79
N LEU A 156 -8.90 7.04 -20.58
CA LEU A 156 -8.30 8.23 -21.19
C LEU A 156 -7.87 9.31 -20.16
N PHE A 157 -8.28 9.19 -18.90
CA PHE A 157 -7.96 10.13 -17.82
C PHE A 157 -7.03 9.48 -16.80
N THR A 158 -5.76 9.44 -17.10
CA THR A 158 -4.71 8.77 -16.31
C THR A 158 -4.55 9.29 -14.86
N TYR A 159 -5.00 10.50 -14.55
CA TYR A 159 -4.92 11.09 -13.19
C TYR A 159 -6.07 10.67 -12.26
N LEU A 160 -7.23 10.34 -12.84
CA LEU A 160 -8.42 9.90 -12.09
C LEU A 160 -8.84 8.47 -12.47
N GLY A 161 -7.93 7.70 -13.05
CA GLY A 161 -8.15 6.47 -13.81
C GLY A 161 -9.08 5.43 -13.19
N SER A 162 -8.97 5.16 -11.88
CA SER A 162 -9.78 4.13 -11.22
C SER A 162 -10.91 4.73 -10.37
N ARG A 163 -11.94 3.90 -10.11
CA ARG A 163 -13.01 4.23 -9.15
C ARG A 163 -12.43 4.57 -7.77
N GLY A 164 -11.45 3.79 -7.29
CA GLY A 164 -10.82 3.99 -5.99
C GLY A 164 -10.11 5.33 -5.86
N ASN A 165 -9.38 5.79 -6.90
CA ASN A 165 -8.76 7.12 -6.89
C ASN A 165 -9.78 8.25 -6.72
N LYS A 166 -10.96 8.11 -7.33
CA LYS A 166 -12.04 9.11 -7.20
C LYS A 166 -12.67 9.07 -5.81
N ILE A 167 -12.89 7.88 -5.25
CA ILE A 167 -13.39 7.74 -3.87
C ILE A 167 -12.39 8.35 -2.89
N PHE A 168 -11.09 8.06 -3.04
CA PHE A 168 -10.05 8.63 -2.20
C PHE A 168 -10.05 10.16 -2.26
N LEU A 169 -10.09 10.73 -3.48
CA LEU A 169 -10.15 12.17 -3.68
C LEU A 169 -11.41 12.81 -3.08
N LEU A 170 -12.57 12.16 -3.21
CA LEU A 170 -13.83 12.65 -2.61
C LEU A 170 -13.79 12.61 -1.09
N LYS A 171 -13.17 11.59 -0.50
CA LYS A 171 -13.08 11.36 0.94
C LYS A 171 -12.09 12.30 1.62
N TRP A 172 -10.90 12.44 1.03
CA TRP A 172 -9.77 13.13 1.66
C TRP A 172 -9.46 14.50 1.07
N GLY A 173 -10.04 14.86 -0.07
CA GLY A 173 -9.82 16.14 -0.75
C GLY A 173 -8.48 16.24 -1.49
N ILE A 174 -7.67 15.19 -1.47
CA ILE A 174 -6.38 15.07 -2.14
C ILE A 174 -6.30 13.73 -2.89
N SER A 175 -5.47 13.64 -3.92
CA SER A 175 -5.26 12.40 -4.66
C SER A 175 -4.30 11.44 -3.92
N ILE A 176 -4.36 10.15 -4.28
CA ILE A 176 -3.43 9.13 -3.79
C ILE A 176 -1.98 9.58 -4.03
N ASN A 177 -1.63 9.98 -5.25
CA ASN A 177 -0.28 10.44 -5.58
C ASN A 177 0.17 11.63 -4.73
N PHE A 178 -0.73 12.56 -4.41
CA PHE A 178 -0.42 13.69 -3.54
C PHE A 178 -0.07 13.21 -2.12
N PHE A 179 -0.86 12.30 -1.58
CA PHE A 179 -0.62 11.73 -0.26
C PHE A 179 0.71 10.94 -0.22
N GLU A 180 0.91 10.03 -1.15
CA GLU A 180 2.13 9.22 -1.23
C GLU A 180 3.38 10.12 -1.36
N LYS A 181 3.33 11.11 -2.24
CA LYS A 181 4.48 12.00 -2.51
C LYS A 181 4.81 12.90 -1.33
N PHE A 182 3.84 13.61 -0.78
CA PHE A 182 4.10 14.70 0.16
C PHE A 182 4.01 14.27 1.64
N TYR A 183 3.21 13.26 1.94
CA TYR A 183 3.03 12.76 3.30
C TYR A 183 3.95 11.56 3.56
N LEU A 184 3.89 10.55 2.71
CA LEU A 184 4.64 9.31 2.90
C LEU A 184 6.07 9.37 2.34
N LYS A 185 6.39 10.37 1.53
CA LYS A 185 7.69 10.51 0.83
C LYS A 185 8.01 9.32 -0.08
N SER A 186 6.98 8.72 -0.66
CA SER A 186 7.04 7.65 -1.64
C SER A 186 6.23 8.06 -2.88
N GLY A 187 5.96 7.15 -3.80
CA GLY A 187 5.08 7.39 -4.94
C GLY A 187 5.66 6.93 -6.27
N LEU A 188 5.15 7.48 -7.36
CA LEU A 188 5.55 7.11 -8.71
C LEU A 188 6.50 8.16 -9.30
N ASP A 189 7.54 7.71 -10.01
CA ASP A 189 8.37 8.57 -10.84
C ASP A 189 7.65 9.05 -12.11
N LYS A 190 8.38 9.84 -12.94
CA LYS A 190 7.85 10.34 -14.23
C LYS A 190 7.47 9.20 -15.18
N ASN A 191 8.08 8.03 -15.04
CA ASN A 191 7.84 6.83 -15.84
C ASN A 191 6.81 5.89 -15.20
N LYS A 192 6.13 6.33 -14.14
CA LYS A 192 5.16 5.54 -13.35
C LYS A 192 5.78 4.31 -12.68
N LYS A 193 7.07 4.31 -12.44
CA LYS A 193 7.75 3.33 -11.59
C LYS A 193 7.60 3.75 -10.13
N LEU A 194 7.33 2.78 -9.26
CA LEU A 194 7.34 3.00 -7.81
C LEU A 194 8.74 3.44 -7.38
N ILE A 195 8.82 4.60 -6.73
CA ILE A 195 10.04 5.05 -6.06
C ILE A 195 9.81 4.94 -4.57
N PHE A 196 10.67 4.19 -3.92
CA PHE A 196 10.77 4.17 -2.48
C PHE A 196 12.11 4.75 -2.07
N ASN A 197 12.06 5.80 -1.25
CA ASN A 197 13.25 6.31 -0.61
C ASN A 197 13.68 5.33 0.50
N GLU A 198 14.97 5.27 0.78
CA GLU A 198 15.47 4.52 1.93
C GLU A 198 14.84 5.05 3.23
N PHE A 199 14.45 4.14 4.12
CA PHE A 199 13.92 4.51 5.42
C PHE A 199 15.05 5.05 6.30
N LYS A 200 14.90 6.29 6.76
CA LYS A 200 15.89 6.93 7.65
C LYS A 200 15.35 7.18 9.04
N LYS A 201 14.10 7.62 9.14
CA LYS A 201 13.43 7.96 10.40
C LYS A 201 11.92 8.04 10.20
N PRO A 202 11.12 7.99 11.26
CA PRO A 202 9.68 8.23 11.19
C PRO A 202 9.35 9.56 10.50
N LEU A 203 8.20 9.62 9.85
CA LEU A 203 7.70 10.81 9.19
C LEU A 203 7.22 11.83 10.23
N GLU A 204 7.56 13.11 10.05
CA GLU A 204 7.14 14.16 10.99
C GLU A 204 5.95 14.96 10.44
N SER A 205 6.09 15.47 9.24
CA SER A 205 5.09 16.33 8.60
C SER A 205 5.15 16.21 7.09
N PRO A 206 4.09 16.63 6.38
CA PRO A 206 4.13 16.69 4.92
C PRO A 206 5.22 17.67 4.42
N ILE A 207 5.81 17.37 3.27
CA ILE A 207 6.77 18.26 2.60
C ILE A 207 5.97 19.44 2.00
N LYS A 208 6.08 20.63 2.60
CA LYS A 208 5.39 21.84 2.14
C LYS A 208 6.35 22.74 1.34
N ASN A 209 6.60 22.37 0.10
CA ASN A 209 7.36 23.18 -0.86
C ASN A 209 6.43 23.79 -1.94
N LEU A 210 6.97 24.53 -2.90
CA LEU A 210 6.19 25.15 -3.97
C LEU A 210 5.37 24.13 -4.77
N SER A 211 5.93 22.95 -5.05
CA SER A 211 5.23 21.87 -5.72
C SER A 211 4.03 21.36 -4.92
N PHE A 212 4.14 21.30 -3.59
CA PHE A 212 3.03 20.92 -2.71
C PHE A 212 1.83 21.87 -2.91
N TYR A 213 2.04 23.18 -2.85
CA TYR A 213 0.96 24.14 -2.98
C TYR A 213 0.35 24.17 -4.39
N PHE A 214 1.19 24.05 -5.41
CA PHE A 214 0.72 23.93 -6.80
C PHE A 214 -0.16 22.68 -6.98
N GLU A 215 0.32 21.52 -6.57
CA GLU A 215 -0.44 20.27 -6.69
C GLU A 215 -1.69 20.26 -5.80
N LEU A 216 -1.67 20.93 -4.66
CA LEU A 216 -2.86 21.11 -3.82
C LEU A 216 -3.96 21.89 -4.55
N ILE A 217 -3.60 22.93 -5.28
CA ILE A 217 -4.54 23.68 -6.13
C ILE A 217 -5.12 22.76 -7.22
N VAL A 218 -4.26 21.99 -7.91
CA VAL A 218 -4.71 21.02 -8.91
C VAL A 218 -5.68 20.01 -8.29
N ASN A 219 -5.39 19.49 -7.09
CA ASN A 219 -6.29 18.56 -6.38
C ASN A 219 -7.65 19.20 -6.07
N LYS A 220 -7.71 20.50 -5.73
CA LYS A 220 -9.00 21.20 -5.53
C LYS A 220 -9.83 21.26 -6.81
N PHE A 221 -9.22 21.54 -7.96
CA PHE A 221 -9.92 21.52 -9.25
C PHE A 221 -10.41 20.10 -9.61
N LEU A 222 -9.57 19.09 -9.41
CA LEU A 222 -9.95 17.69 -9.63
C LEU A 222 -11.11 17.26 -8.72
N LEU A 223 -11.09 17.68 -7.46
CA LEU A 223 -12.16 17.41 -6.50
C LEU A 223 -13.49 18.04 -6.95
N LEU A 224 -13.44 19.29 -7.38
CA LEU A 224 -14.63 19.99 -7.93
C LEU A 224 -15.18 19.24 -9.15
N TYR A 225 -14.31 18.88 -10.10
CA TYR A 225 -14.69 18.12 -11.29
C TYR A 225 -15.35 16.78 -10.92
N VAL A 226 -14.77 16.01 -9.99
CA VAL A 226 -15.35 14.71 -9.57
C VAL A 226 -16.66 14.90 -8.83
N ARG A 227 -16.82 15.96 -8.03
CA ARG A 227 -18.08 16.27 -7.33
C ARG A 227 -19.21 16.60 -8.31
N LEU A 228 -18.95 17.41 -9.33
CA LEU A 228 -19.92 17.76 -10.37
C LEU A 228 -20.35 16.54 -11.20
N ASN A 229 -19.47 15.54 -11.35
CA ASN A 229 -19.72 14.33 -12.12
C ASN A 229 -20.00 13.10 -11.25
N LYS A 230 -20.29 13.28 -9.95
CA LYS A 230 -20.38 12.18 -8.95
C LYS A 230 -21.34 11.07 -9.37
N GLN A 231 -22.48 11.39 -9.92
CA GLN A 231 -23.50 10.40 -10.35
C GLN A 231 -22.97 9.45 -11.44
N LYS A 232 -22.08 9.92 -12.32
CA LYS A 232 -21.49 9.13 -13.40
C LYS A 232 -20.49 8.08 -12.91
N TYR A 233 -19.89 8.27 -11.72
CA TYR A 233 -18.79 7.48 -11.21
C TYR A 233 -19.15 6.54 -10.06
N ILE A 234 -20.27 6.76 -9.39
CA ILE A 234 -20.73 5.97 -8.23
C ILE A 234 -21.82 4.97 -8.61
N LYS A 235 -22.55 5.20 -9.71
CA LYS A 235 -23.71 4.38 -10.12
C LYS A 235 -23.39 3.09 -10.87
N ASN A 236 -22.15 2.70 -11.06
CA ASN A 236 -21.79 1.42 -11.69
C ASN A 236 -21.44 0.38 -10.60
N ASN A 237 -22.43 -0.01 -9.86
CA ASN A 237 -22.51 -1.28 -9.13
C ASN A 237 -23.79 -2.00 -9.54
#